data_81b072a7b47a2fe1e064a95458a7d632
#
_entry.id   81b072a7b47a2fe1e064a95458a7d632
#
_cell.length_a   1.000
_cell.length_b   1.000
_cell.length_c   1.000
_cell.angle_alpha   90.00
_cell.angle_beta   90.00
_cell.angle_gamma   90.00
#
_symmetry.space_group_name_H-M   'P 1'
#
loop_
_entity.id
_entity.type
_entity.pdbx_description
1 polymer ?
#
loop_
_entity_poly.entity_id
_entity_poly.type
_entity_poly.pdbx_seq_one_letter_code
_entity_poly.pdbx_strand_id
1 'polypeptide(L)'
;PNSLVIRPWANGLAVTRRPENTWVIDFDKMTEADCSLFEAPFAHVVEFVKPTRIDLRRDWHRLHWWCHGDPRPSMKLALQNIERQIITPRVSKHRVFAWFSNQVLPDSAVVAIARADDTTFGILHSRFHELWSLRMCTWLGVGNDPRYTPTTCFETFPFPAGLTPADTAHQRTEAVEGGALIPADLPDTLPDALPAENLEPKQALAP
;
A
#
# COMPACT_ATOMS: atom_id res chain seq x y z
N PRO A 1 -10.65 -24.74 7.56
CA PRO A 1 -11.61 -24.05 6.74
C PRO A 1 -10.97 -23.14 5.73
N ASN A 2 -11.49 -23.18 4.51
CA ASN A 2 -10.93 -22.53 3.32
C ASN A 2 -10.78 -21.01 3.44
N SER A 3 -11.55 -20.38 4.33
CA SER A 3 -11.47 -18.92 4.58
C SER A 3 -10.10 -18.43 5.09
N LEU A 4 -9.25 -19.32 5.59
CA LEU A 4 -7.90 -18.95 6.03
C LEU A 4 -6.96 -18.62 4.86
N VAL A 5 -7.20 -19.20 3.70
CA VAL A 5 -6.38 -19.06 2.50
C VAL A 5 -7.07 -18.27 1.39
N ILE A 6 -8.32 -17.83 1.62
CA ILE A 6 -9.05 -16.96 0.69
C ILE A 6 -9.05 -15.54 1.24
N ARG A 7 -8.40 -14.62 0.55
CA ARG A 7 -8.21 -13.24 0.99
C ARG A 7 -8.83 -12.27 -0.01
N PRO A 8 -9.47 -11.17 0.48
CA PRO A 8 -9.85 -10.08 -0.40
C PRO A 8 -8.61 -9.50 -1.10
N TRP A 9 -8.76 -9.08 -2.33
CA TRP A 9 -7.66 -8.61 -3.16
C TRP A 9 -7.93 -7.21 -3.71
N ALA A 10 -6.90 -6.36 -3.69
CA ALA A 10 -6.98 -5.00 -4.20
C ALA A 10 -5.95 -4.76 -5.31
N ASN A 11 -6.44 -4.31 -6.45
CA ASN A 11 -5.65 -3.81 -7.58
C ASN A 11 -5.80 -2.30 -7.73
N GLY A 12 -5.17 -1.71 -8.74
CA GLY A 12 -5.26 -0.28 -9.01
C GLY A 12 -6.70 0.22 -9.26
N LEU A 13 -7.57 -0.62 -9.82
CA LEU A 13 -8.98 -0.28 -10.08
C LEU A 13 -9.79 -0.27 -8.77
N ALA A 14 -9.46 -1.13 -7.82
CA ALA A 14 -10.12 -1.14 -6.51
C ALA A 14 -9.92 0.18 -5.73
N VAL A 15 -8.85 0.91 -6.01
CA VAL A 15 -8.57 2.22 -5.39
C VAL A 15 -9.25 3.36 -6.15
N THR A 16 -9.32 3.29 -7.48
CA THR A 16 -9.78 4.40 -8.35
C THR A 16 -11.23 4.28 -8.81
N ARG A 17 -11.84 3.12 -8.61
CA ARG A 17 -13.21 2.81 -9.03
C ARG A 17 -13.96 2.09 -7.90
N ARG A 18 -15.20 1.66 -8.19
CA ARG A 18 -15.96 0.81 -7.26
C ARG A 18 -15.25 -0.55 -7.13
N PRO A 19 -15.00 -1.05 -5.90
CA PRO A 19 -14.40 -2.37 -5.67
C PRO A 19 -15.21 -3.49 -6.34
N GLU A 20 -14.52 -4.41 -7.02
CA GLU A 20 -15.14 -5.55 -7.71
C GLU A 20 -15.35 -6.77 -6.78
N ASN A 21 -15.02 -6.65 -5.49
CA ASN A 21 -15.08 -7.74 -4.50
C ASN A 21 -14.36 -9.01 -4.97
N THR A 22 -13.19 -8.83 -5.55
CA THR A 22 -12.35 -9.94 -6.01
C THR A 22 -11.58 -10.57 -4.85
N TRP A 23 -11.33 -11.87 -4.95
CA TRP A 23 -10.65 -12.67 -3.93
C TRP A 23 -9.49 -13.40 -4.56
N VAL A 24 -8.48 -13.71 -3.74
CA VAL A 24 -7.30 -14.45 -4.15
C VAL A 24 -7.06 -15.61 -3.19
N ILE A 25 -6.60 -16.74 -3.72
CA ILE A 25 -6.12 -17.86 -2.91
C ILE A 25 -4.66 -17.57 -2.58
N ASP A 26 -4.35 -17.47 -1.29
CA ASP A 26 -2.99 -17.20 -0.79
C ASP A 26 -2.56 -18.28 0.18
N PHE A 27 -1.80 -19.23 -0.31
CA PHE A 27 -1.16 -20.28 0.50
C PHE A 27 0.14 -19.83 1.17
N ASP A 28 0.56 -18.58 0.94
CA ASP A 28 1.81 -18.01 1.46
C ASP A 28 3.02 -18.90 1.10
N LYS A 29 3.69 -19.46 2.11
CA LYS A 29 4.84 -20.38 1.99
C LYS A 29 4.51 -21.77 2.49
N MET A 30 3.25 -22.13 2.54
CA MET A 30 2.82 -23.47 2.96
C MET A 30 3.42 -24.54 2.05
N THR A 31 3.66 -25.73 2.60
CA THR A 31 4.04 -26.89 1.79
C THR A 31 2.86 -27.36 0.94
N GLU A 32 3.11 -28.10 -0.13
CA GLU A 32 2.04 -28.67 -0.97
C GLU A 32 1.10 -29.57 -0.14
N ALA A 33 1.65 -30.30 0.82
CA ALA A 33 0.88 -31.14 1.72
C ALA A 33 -0.07 -30.33 2.61
N ASP A 34 0.41 -29.22 3.19
CA ASP A 34 -0.43 -28.33 4.01
C ASP A 34 -1.52 -27.67 3.17
N CYS A 35 -1.20 -27.25 1.94
CA CYS A 35 -2.17 -26.66 1.03
C CYS A 35 -3.28 -27.64 0.65
N SER A 36 -2.97 -28.93 0.53
CA SER A 36 -3.95 -29.97 0.17
C SER A 36 -5.05 -30.15 1.23
N LEU A 37 -4.82 -29.71 2.47
CA LEU A 37 -5.84 -29.70 3.54
C LEU A 37 -6.97 -28.69 3.27
N PHE A 38 -6.74 -27.72 2.38
CA PHE A 38 -7.75 -26.77 1.91
C PHE A 38 -8.37 -27.25 0.59
N GLU A 39 -9.15 -28.31 0.66
CA GLU A 39 -9.60 -29.10 -0.49
C GLU A 39 -10.06 -28.27 -1.70
N ALA A 40 -11.05 -27.38 -1.53
CA ALA A 40 -11.61 -26.62 -2.65
C ALA A 40 -10.64 -25.57 -3.22
N PRO A 41 -9.95 -24.72 -2.43
CA PRO A 41 -8.91 -23.83 -2.94
C PRO A 41 -7.77 -24.59 -3.61
N PHE A 42 -7.33 -25.70 -3.05
CA PHE A 42 -6.24 -26.48 -3.63
C PHE A 42 -6.64 -27.12 -4.95
N ALA A 43 -7.83 -27.75 -5.02
CA ALA A 43 -8.36 -28.30 -6.27
C ALA A 43 -8.42 -27.25 -7.37
N HIS A 44 -8.89 -26.03 -7.06
CA HIS A 44 -8.92 -24.91 -8.01
C HIS A 44 -7.50 -24.58 -8.53
N VAL A 45 -6.51 -24.49 -7.63
CA VAL A 45 -5.12 -24.17 -8.03
C VAL A 45 -4.50 -25.33 -8.83
N VAL A 46 -4.82 -26.59 -8.51
CA VAL A 46 -4.39 -27.75 -9.31
C VAL A 46 -4.95 -27.69 -10.73
N GLU A 47 -6.23 -27.36 -10.86
CA GLU A 47 -6.91 -27.34 -12.15
C GLU A 47 -6.47 -26.14 -13.03
N PHE A 48 -6.41 -24.95 -12.46
CA PHE A 48 -6.24 -23.71 -13.26
C PHE A 48 -4.83 -23.13 -13.23
N VAL A 49 -4.05 -23.34 -12.15
CA VAL A 49 -2.74 -22.71 -11.98
C VAL A 49 -1.61 -23.66 -12.34
N LYS A 50 -1.66 -24.91 -11.86
CA LYS A 50 -0.58 -25.89 -12.09
C LYS A 50 -0.22 -26.05 -13.58
N PRO A 51 -1.17 -26.22 -14.51
CA PRO A 51 -0.84 -26.40 -15.94
C PRO A 51 -0.07 -25.22 -16.54
N THR A 52 -0.29 -24.01 -16.02
CA THR A 52 0.38 -22.78 -16.52
C THR A 52 1.77 -22.60 -15.95
N ARG A 53 2.15 -23.37 -14.92
CA ARG A 53 3.40 -23.13 -14.17
C ARG A 53 4.42 -24.26 -14.24
N ILE A 54 4.00 -25.48 -14.49
CA ILE A 54 4.90 -26.66 -14.49
C ILE A 54 6.02 -26.58 -15.52
N ASP A 55 5.81 -25.87 -16.63
CA ASP A 55 6.77 -25.73 -17.73
C ASP A 55 7.53 -24.39 -17.71
N LEU A 56 7.34 -23.57 -16.66
CA LEU A 56 8.04 -22.30 -16.56
C LEU A 56 9.54 -22.48 -16.29
N ARG A 57 10.35 -21.63 -16.92
CA ARG A 57 11.82 -21.64 -16.76
C ARG A 57 12.25 -21.24 -15.34
N ARG A 58 11.41 -20.50 -14.61
CA ARG A 58 11.69 -20.01 -13.27
C ARG A 58 11.42 -21.13 -12.26
N ASP A 59 12.47 -21.67 -11.65
CA ASP A 59 12.39 -22.79 -10.71
C ASP A 59 11.40 -22.54 -9.57
N TRP A 60 11.40 -21.35 -8.98
CA TRP A 60 10.43 -21.02 -7.94
C TRP A 60 8.99 -21.26 -8.39
N HIS A 61 8.58 -20.75 -9.54
CA HIS A 61 7.22 -20.89 -10.05
C HIS A 61 6.87 -22.35 -10.40
N ARG A 62 7.84 -23.13 -10.85
CA ARG A 62 7.66 -24.53 -11.21
C ARG A 62 7.59 -25.42 -9.98
N LEU A 63 8.51 -25.23 -9.02
CA LEU A 63 8.62 -26.05 -7.82
C LEU A 63 7.60 -25.71 -6.75
N HIS A 64 7.13 -24.44 -6.74
CA HIS A 64 6.11 -23.93 -5.81
C HIS A 64 4.91 -23.39 -6.59
N TRP A 65 4.42 -24.22 -7.53
CA TRP A 65 3.36 -23.84 -8.45
C TRP A 65 2.06 -23.39 -7.76
N TRP A 66 1.82 -23.81 -6.52
CA TRP A 66 0.66 -23.45 -5.70
C TRP A 66 0.80 -22.11 -4.99
N CYS A 67 2.02 -21.58 -4.85
CA CYS A 67 2.30 -20.30 -4.20
C CYS A 67 2.32 -19.13 -5.19
N HIS A 68 2.13 -17.91 -4.69
CA HIS A 68 2.40 -16.72 -5.50
C HIS A 68 3.88 -16.64 -5.89
N GLY A 69 4.16 -16.04 -7.05
CA GLY A 69 5.52 -15.90 -7.55
C GLY A 69 6.42 -15.02 -6.68
N ASP A 70 5.83 -14.12 -5.91
CA ASP A 70 6.48 -13.31 -4.89
C ASP A 70 5.55 -13.25 -3.66
N PRO A 71 5.79 -14.07 -2.61
CA PRO A 71 4.95 -14.14 -1.42
C PRO A 71 4.99 -12.90 -0.52
N ARG A 72 5.94 -11.98 -0.72
CA ARG A 72 6.07 -10.72 0.02
C ARG A 72 6.05 -10.86 1.55
N PRO A 73 6.90 -11.68 2.17
CA PRO A 73 6.83 -11.97 3.60
C PRO A 73 7.05 -10.74 4.48
N SER A 74 7.94 -9.83 4.11
CA SER A 74 8.19 -8.59 4.86
C SER A 74 6.97 -7.66 4.86
N MET A 75 6.27 -7.55 3.73
CA MET A 75 5.02 -6.79 3.65
C MET A 75 3.94 -7.42 4.55
N LYS A 76 3.74 -8.73 4.44
CA LYS A 76 2.77 -9.45 5.28
C LYS A 76 3.06 -9.28 6.78
N LEU A 77 4.33 -9.38 7.17
CA LEU A 77 4.75 -9.16 8.56
C LEU A 77 4.44 -7.73 9.02
N ALA A 78 4.74 -6.72 8.20
CA ALA A 78 4.46 -5.34 8.55
C ALA A 78 2.95 -5.06 8.70
N LEU A 79 2.11 -5.75 7.93
CA LEU A 79 0.65 -5.59 7.99
C LEU A 79 -0.01 -6.35 9.14
N GLN A 80 0.65 -7.34 9.75
CA GLN A 80 0.06 -8.15 10.83
C GLN A 80 -0.28 -7.34 12.09
N ASN A 81 0.48 -6.29 12.38
CA ASN A 81 0.39 -5.52 13.62
C ASN A 81 -0.45 -4.23 13.48
N ILE A 82 -1.14 -4.05 12.37
CA ILE A 82 -2.00 -2.90 12.11
C ILE A 82 -3.37 -3.36 11.65
N GLU A 83 -4.41 -2.59 11.94
CA GLU A 83 -5.79 -2.94 11.56
C GLU A 83 -6.12 -2.53 10.11
N ARG A 84 -5.47 -1.48 9.64
CA ARG A 84 -5.68 -0.90 8.30
C ARG A 84 -4.35 -0.49 7.68
N GLN A 85 -4.34 -0.40 6.37
CA GLN A 85 -3.19 -0.01 5.57
C GLN A 85 -3.59 1.06 4.56
N ILE A 86 -2.63 1.86 4.12
CA ILE A 86 -2.84 2.83 3.06
C ILE A 86 -2.44 2.19 1.74
N ILE A 87 -3.31 2.25 0.73
CA ILE A 87 -3.01 1.75 -0.60
C ILE A 87 -3.14 2.89 -1.62
N THR A 88 -2.19 2.97 -2.55
CA THR A 88 -2.21 3.86 -3.70
C THR A 88 -1.92 3.10 -4.99
N PRO A 89 -2.56 3.45 -6.13
CA PRO A 89 -2.19 2.87 -7.41
C PRO A 89 -0.73 3.20 -7.75
N ARG A 90 0.00 2.19 -8.23
CA ARG A 90 1.38 2.37 -8.67
C ARG A 90 1.47 3.34 -9.84
N VAL A 91 0.56 3.23 -10.79
CA VAL A 91 0.46 4.12 -11.95
C VAL A 91 -0.93 4.75 -11.95
N SER A 92 -1.01 6.07 -11.86
CA SER A 92 -2.27 6.79 -11.90
C SER A 92 -2.02 8.24 -12.25
N LYS A 93 -2.88 8.82 -13.09
CA LYS A 93 -2.85 10.25 -13.44
C LYS A 93 -3.01 11.16 -12.21
N HIS A 94 -3.86 10.74 -11.27
CA HIS A 94 -4.10 11.47 -10.02
C HIS A 94 -3.58 10.66 -8.83
N ARG A 95 -2.92 11.32 -7.90
CA ARG A 95 -2.42 10.68 -6.70
C ARG A 95 -3.55 10.53 -5.69
N VAL A 96 -3.99 9.29 -5.50
CA VAL A 96 -5.08 8.92 -4.58
C VAL A 96 -4.56 7.89 -3.60
N PHE A 97 -4.83 8.08 -2.33
CA PHE A 97 -4.58 7.13 -1.26
C PHE A 97 -5.93 6.71 -0.65
N ALA A 98 -6.04 5.46 -0.26
CA ALA A 98 -7.27 4.96 0.35
C ALA A 98 -6.93 3.99 1.48
N TRP A 99 -7.81 3.97 2.50
CA TRP A 99 -7.75 3.00 3.57
C TRP A 99 -8.30 1.64 3.13
N PHE A 100 -7.56 0.61 3.45
CA PHE A 100 -7.97 -0.78 3.31
C PHE A 100 -7.71 -1.54 4.60
N SER A 101 -8.53 -2.53 4.91
CA SER A 101 -8.23 -3.47 5.99
C SER A 101 -6.89 -4.18 5.72
N ASN A 102 -6.15 -4.51 6.76
CA ASN A 102 -4.94 -5.33 6.68
C ASN A 102 -5.22 -6.74 6.12
N GLN A 103 -6.47 -7.18 6.11
CA GLN A 103 -6.89 -8.45 5.51
C GLN A 103 -6.84 -8.45 3.99
N VAL A 104 -6.89 -7.26 3.37
CA VAL A 104 -6.85 -7.12 1.91
C VAL A 104 -5.42 -7.27 1.42
N LEU A 105 -5.19 -8.19 0.49
CA LEU A 105 -3.89 -8.36 -0.15
C LEU A 105 -3.74 -7.39 -1.32
N PRO A 106 -2.69 -6.56 -1.31
CA PRO A 106 -2.40 -5.65 -2.42
C PRO A 106 -1.72 -6.41 -3.58
N ASP A 107 -2.14 -6.09 -4.78
CA ASP A 107 -1.54 -6.54 -6.03
C ASP A 107 -0.24 -5.78 -6.36
N SER A 108 0.44 -6.24 -7.40
CA SER A 108 1.63 -5.59 -7.96
C SER A 108 1.34 -4.23 -8.62
N ALA A 109 0.09 -3.94 -8.99
CA ALA A 109 -0.33 -2.67 -9.56
C ALA A 109 -0.59 -1.57 -8.52
N VAL A 110 -0.47 -1.88 -7.24
CA VAL A 110 -0.60 -0.93 -6.14
C VAL A 110 0.66 -0.89 -5.27
N VAL A 111 0.76 0.15 -4.45
CA VAL A 111 1.74 0.28 -3.38
C VAL A 111 1.00 0.27 -2.06
N ALA A 112 1.35 -0.65 -1.19
CA ALA A 112 0.86 -0.71 0.18
C ALA A 112 1.86 0.00 1.11
N ILE A 113 1.33 0.82 1.98
CA ILE A 113 2.06 1.53 3.03
C ILE A 113 1.52 1.00 4.36
N ALA A 114 2.39 0.32 5.12
CA ALA A 114 2.04 -0.30 6.39
C ALA A 114 1.95 0.76 7.51
N ARG A 115 0.98 1.65 7.38
CA ARG A 115 0.69 2.73 8.31
C ARG A 115 -0.81 2.75 8.58
N ALA A 116 -1.18 3.00 9.85
CA ALA A 116 -2.57 3.04 10.30
C ALA A 116 -2.96 4.40 10.88
N ASP A 117 -2.03 5.35 10.96
CA ASP A 117 -2.25 6.67 11.54
C ASP A 117 -2.79 7.68 10.51
N ASP A 118 -3.72 8.52 10.97
CA ASP A 118 -4.38 9.52 10.12
C ASP A 118 -3.44 10.68 9.77
N THR A 119 -2.41 10.94 10.57
CA THR A 119 -1.41 11.96 10.27
C THR A 119 -0.64 11.62 9.00
N THR A 120 -0.08 10.39 8.91
CA THR A 120 0.58 9.93 7.68
C THR A 120 -0.40 10.00 6.50
N PHE A 121 -1.64 9.54 6.69
CA PHE A 121 -2.66 9.57 5.63
C PHE A 121 -2.94 11.01 5.14
N GLY A 122 -3.13 11.96 6.06
CA GLY A 122 -3.35 13.36 5.74
C GLY A 122 -2.17 14.01 5.02
N ILE A 123 -0.94 13.72 5.46
CA ILE A 123 0.29 14.21 4.82
C ILE A 123 0.40 13.68 3.38
N LEU A 124 0.10 12.39 3.16
CA LEU A 124 0.11 11.79 1.82
C LEU A 124 -0.91 12.44 0.86
N HIS A 125 -2.03 12.94 1.37
CA HIS A 125 -3.03 13.68 0.60
C HIS A 125 -2.70 15.18 0.44
N SER A 126 -1.65 15.67 1.11
CA SER A 126 -1.28 17.06 1.00
C SER A 126 -0.79 17.42 -0.40
N ARG A 127 -0.97 18.69 -0.78
CA ARG A 127 -0.42 19.23 -2.02
C ARG A 127 1.10 19.13 -2.10
N PHE A 128 1.78 19.20 -0.95
CA PHE A 128 3.23 19.05 -0.88
C PHE A 128 3.68 17.66 -1.28
N HIS A 129 3.03 16.61 -0.75
CA HIS A 129 3.36 15.24 -1.12
C HIS A 129 2.97 14.92 -2.57
N GLU A 130 1.87 15.45 -3.06
CA GLU A 130 1.50 15.30 -4.48
C GLU A 130 2.59 15.85 -5.39
N LEU A 131 3.00 17.11 -5.18
CA LEU A 131 4.06 17.75 -5.97
C LEU A 131 5.39 17.00 -5.85
N TRP A 132 5.77 16.59 -4.63
CA TRP A 132 6.96 15.78 -4.42
C TRP A 132 6.90 14.47 -5.18
N SER A 133 5.80 13.74 -5.04
CA SER A 133 5.64 12.44 -5.68
C SER A 133 5.66 12.53 -7.20
N LEU A 134 5.10 13.58 -7.80
CA LEU A 134 5.17 13.84 -9.24
C LEU A 134 6.57 14.22 -9.71
N ARG A 135 7.35 14.93 -8.88
CA ARG A 135 8.73 15.28 -9.19
C ARG A 135 9.68 14.10 -9.08
N MET A 136 9.47 13.24 -8.10
CA MET A 136 10.34 12.11 -7.76
C MET A 136 9.92 10.79 -8.41
N CYS A 137 8.78 10.75 -9.11
CA CYS A 137 8.26 9.56 -9.76
C CYS A 137 9.04 9.20 -11.03
N THR A 138 8.84 7.96 -11.48
CA THR A 138 9.24 7.53 -12.81
C THR A 138 8.06 7.69 -13.77
N TRP A 139 8.29 8.22 -14.95
CA TRP A 139 7.27 8.39 -15.96
C TRP A 139 7.28 7.21 -16.93
N LEU A 140 6.12 6.66 -17.23
CA LEU A 140 5.92 5.55 -18.15
C LEU A 140 5.20 6.02 -19.43
N GLY A 141 5.10 5.11 -20.41
CA GLY A 141 4.49 5.42 -21.71
C GLY A 141 5.32 6.45 -22.48
N VAL A 142 4.63 7.46 -22.99
CA VAL A 142 5.26 8.62 -23.66
C VAL A 142 5.57 9.76 -22.69
N GLY A 143 5.73 9.44 -21.38
CA GLY A 143 6.02 10.42 -20.34
C GLY A 143 4.77 11.05 -19.72
N ASN A 144 3.63 10.40 -19.80
CA ASN A 144 2.35 10.90 -19.31
C ASN A 144 1.76 10.08 -18.14
N ASP A 145 2.35 8.93 -17.79
CA ASP A 145 1.87 8.03 -16.75
C ASP A 145 2.82 8.04 -15.54
N PRO A 146 2.53 8.84 -14.50
CA PRO A 146 3.40 8.93 -13.33
C PRO A 146 3.30 7.66 -12.48
N ARG A 147 4.44 7.00 -12.28
CA ARG A 147 4.58 5.80 -11.46
C ARG A 147 5.08 6.16 -10.07
N TYR A 148 4.25 5.91 -9.07
CA TYR A 148 4.65 6.02 -7.67
C TYR A 148 5.63 4.91 -7.29
N THR A 149 6.86 5.29 -6.97
CA THR A 149 7.90 4.37 -6.52
C THR A 149 8.16 4.62 -5.03
N PRO A 150 7.94 3.64 -4.13
CA PRO A 150 8.08 3.84 -2.68
C PRO A 150 9.42 4.47 -2.29
N THR A 151 10.51 3.95 -2.83
CA THR A 151 11.88 4.37 -2.51
C THR A 151 12.22 5.82 -2.91
N THR A 152 11.52 6.38 -3.89
CA THR A 152 11.77 7.75 -4.35
C THR A 152 10.64 8.72 -4.01
N CYS A 153 9.41 8.24 -3.88
CA CYS A 153 8.26 9.12 -3.61
C CYS A 153 7.89 9.17 -2.13
N PHE A 154 8.01 8.04 -1.39
CA PHE A 154 7.63 7.97 0.02
C PHE A 154 8.84 8.09 0.94
N GLU A 155 9.86 7.24 0.75
CA GLU A 155 11.00 7.17 1.67
C GLU A 155 11.88 8.43 1.65
N THR A 156 11.87 9.18 0.56
CA THR A 156 12.62 10.44 0.43
C THR A 156 11.79 11.69 0.71
N PHE A 157 10.50 11.53 0.99
CA PHE A 157 9.64 12.68 1.28
C PHE A 157 10.07 13.34 2.60
N PRO A 158 10.27 14.66 2.62
CA PRO A 158 10.66 15.39 3.83
C PRO A 158 9.43 15.60 4.73
N PHE A 159 9.11 14.59 5.53
CA PHE A 159 8.04 14.74 6.52
C PHE A 159 8.34 15.89 7.48
N PRO A 160 7.33 16.65 7.91
CA PRO A 160 7.52 17.69 8.91
C PRO A 160 8.12 17.13 10.21
N ALA A 161 8.95 17.93 10.88
CA ALA A 161 9.52 17.55 12.18
C ALA A 161 8.41 17.22 13.19
N GLY A 162 8.54 16.13 13.93
CA GLY A 162 7.51 15.64 14.86
C GLY A 162 6.31 14.94 14.21
N LEU A 163 6.27 14.89 12.88
CA LEU A 163 5.20 14.21 12.13
C LEU A 163 5.76 13.15 11.15
N THR A 164 6.97 12.68 11.40
CA THR A 164 7.54 11.59 10.60
C THR A 164 6.77 10.29 10.86
N PRO A 165 6.84 9.28 9.96
CA PRO A 165 6.23 7.99 10.20
C PRO A 165 6.67 7.33 11.52
N ALA A 166 7.88 7.62 12.01
CA ALA A 166 8.36 7.13 13.30
C ALA A 166 7.66 7.85 14.48
N ASP A 167 7.47 9.15 14.38
CA ASP A 167 6.82 9.95 15.42
C ASP A 167 5.33 9.59 15.58
N THR A 168 4.67 9.28 14.47
CA THR A 168 3.21 9.02 14.42
C THR A 168 2.84 7.54 14.48
N ALA A 169 3.83 6.65 14.62
CA ALA A 169 3.64 5.19 14.61
C ALA A 169 2.64 4.69 15.67
N HIS A 170 2.53 5.40 16.79
CA HIS A 170 1.73 5.02 17.94
C HIS A 170 0.49 5.91 18.13
N GLN A 171 0.20 6.79 17.17
CA GLN A 171 -0.99 7.63 17.26
C GLN A 171 -2.24 6.76 17.29
N ARG A 172 -3.08 7.04 18.28
CA ARG A 172 -4.42 6.48 18.38
C ARG A 172 -5.41 7.43 17.72
N THR A 173 -6.44 6.89 17.13
CA THR A 173 -7.60 7.65 16.65
C THR A 173 -8.76 7.45 17.61
N GLU A 174 -9.52 8.49 17.85
CA GLU A 174 -10.78 8.41 18.59
C GLU A 174 -11.92 8.93 17.71
N ALA A 175 -13.10 8.34 17.94
CA ALA A 175 -14.32 8.78 17.27
C ALA A 175 -14.89 9.98 18.03
N VAL A 176 -15.10 11.09 17.32
CA VAL A 176 -15.82 12.25 17.85
C VAL A 176 -17.29 12.20 17.46
N GLU A 177 -18.11 13.00 18.16
CA GLU A 177 -19.52 13.17 17.84
C GLU A 177 -19.70 13.55 16.37
N GLY A 178 -20.53 12.79 15.65
CA GLY A 178 -20.68 12.91 14.20
C GLY A 178 -19.91 11.86 13.38
N GLY A 179 -19.18 10.92 14.03
CA GLY A 179 -18.53 9.78 13.39
C GLY A 179 -17.21 10.08 12.70
N ALA A 180 -16.65 11.29 12.85
CA ALA A 180 -15.29 11.58 12.40
C ALA A 180 -14.27 10.89 13.31
N LEU A 181 -13.18 10.38 12.72
CA LEU A 181 -12.04 9.85 13.44
C LEU A 181 -10.94 10.91 13.46
N ILE A 182 -10.49 11.28 14.65
CA ILE A 182 -9.39 12.22 14.83
C ILE A 182 -8.24 11.55 15.61
N PRO A 183 -6.99 11.99 15.42
CA PRO A 183 -5.89 11.54 16.27
C PRO A 183 -6.14 11.92 17.73
N ALA A 184 -6.06 10.95 18.66
CA ALA A 184 -6.28 11.17 20.08
C ALA A 184 -5.22 12.06 20.75
N ASP A 185 -4.06 12.16 20.15
CA ASP A 185 -2.88 12.82 20.71
C ASP A 185 -2.52 14.13 19.95
N LEU A 186 -3.53 14.82 19.41
CA LEU A 186 -3.29 16.16 18.86
C LEU A 186 -2.94 17.10 20.02
N PRO A 187 -1.82 17.86 19.95
CA PRO A 187 -1.54 18.87 20.96
C PRO A 187 -2.68 19.91 20.96
N ASP A 188 -3.14 20.29 22.15
CA ASP A 188 -4.22 21.27 22.35
C ASP A 188 -3.93 22.65 21.72
N THR A 189 -2.69 22.89 21.33
CA THR A 189 -2.27 24.07 20.62
C THR A 189 -1.52 23.66 19.35
N LEU A 190 -2.07 24.01 18.19
CA LEU A 190 -1.26 24.06 16.97
C LEU A 190 -0.05 24.94 17.27
N PRO A 191 1.19 24.51 16.92
CA PRO A 191 2.33 25.41 17.02
C PRO A 191 1.96 26.68 16.26
N ASP A 192 2.12 27.84 16.93
CA ASP A 192 1.92 29.14 16.33
C ASP A 192 2.56 29.15 14.95
N ALA A 193 1.84 29.69 13.98
CA ALA A 193 2.20 29.67 12.56
C ALA A 193 3.71 29.73 12.37
N LEU A 194 4.26 28.79 11.60
CA LEU A 194 5.69 28.80 11.23
C LEU A 194 6.15 30.25 10.99
N PRO A 195 7.21 30.72 11.66
CA PRO A 195 7.67 32.07 11.48
C PRO A 195 7.87 32.32 9.98
N ALA A 196 7.25 33.40 9.50
CA ALA A 196 7.27 33.77 8.09
C ALA A 196 8.67 34.21 7.61
N GLU A 197 9.67 34.07 8.45
CA GLU A 197 11.06 34.39 8.15
C GLU A 197 11.70 33.16 7.47
N ASN A 198 11.98 33.34 6.17
CA ASN A 198 12.79 32.53 5.26
C ASN A 198 12.08 31.88 4.07
N LEU A 199 11.02 32.47 3.59
CA LEU A 199 10.59 32.26 2.21
C LEU A 199 11.18 33.34 1.30
N GLU A 200 12.51 33.44 1.24
CA GLU A 200 13.14 34.09 0.09
C GLU A 200 12.88 33.21 -1.15
N PRO A 201 12.29 33.77 -2.21
CA PRO A 201 12.11 33.01 -3.44
C PRO A 201 13.48 32.74 -4.03
N LYS A 202 13.95 31.49 -3.89
CA LYS A 202 15.10 31.02 -4.68
C LYS A 202 14.76 31.21 -6.14
N GLN A 203 15.56 32.08 -6.77
CA GLN A 203 15.49 32.46 -8.18
C GLN A 203 15.19 31.22 -9.05
N ALA A 204 14.19 31.37 -9.92
CA ALA A 204 13.89 30.42 -10.97
C ALA A 204 15.15 30.18 -11.79
N LEU A 205 15.63 28.94 -11.79
CA LEU A 205 16.57 28.48 -12.81
C LEU A 205 15.82 28.52 -14.14
N ALA A 206 16.24 29.45 -14.98
CA ALA A 206 15.80 29.58 -16.38
C ALA A 206 16.18 28.33 -17.20
N PRO A 207 15.51 28.11 -18.34
CA PRO A 207 15.40 26.86 -19.11
C PRO A 207 16.70 26.29 -19.63
#